data_42d104ceabacf170fa34875cf803ce8b
#
_entry.id   42d104ceabacf170fa34875cf803ce8b
#
_cell.length_a   1.000
_cell.length_b   1.000
_cell.length_c   1.000
_cell.angle_alpha   90.00
_cell.angle_beta   90.00
_cell.angle_gamma   90.00
#
_symmetry.space_group_name_H-M   'P 1'
#
loop_
_entity.id
_entity.type
_entity.pdbx_description
1 polymer ?
#
loop_
_entity_poly.entity_id
_entity_poly.type
_entity_poly.pdbx_seq_one_letter_code
_entity_poly.pdbx_strand_id
1 'polypeptide(L)'
;KLLTINVHAWLEENQMEKIDILARDIAEKQYDVIAMQEVNQLMNNKIIFDDIREGNYAWVLLETLQKYTDTDYYLHWSNSHIGFGKYNEGVAVITRHKIKAEDEFYCTFAQSVRTISARRIVSITINYEGQDIEFYSCHMNLPNCETEDMGKNIQTILNRTQNNNLKNQKCWS
;
A
#
# COMPACT_ATOMS: atom_id res chain seq x y z
N LYS A 1 -13.18 -10.56 0.42
CA LYS A 1 -12.37 -10.77 -0.80
C LYS A 1 -11.11 -9.89 -0.73
N LEU A 2 -9.94 -10.45 -1.07
CA LEU A 2 -8.66 -9.76 -1.11
C LEU A 2 -8.16 -9.68 -2.56
N LEU A 3 -7.65 -8.50 -2.97
CA LEU A 3 -6.88 -8.31 -4.20
C LEU A 3 -5.46 -7.88 -3.81
N THR A 4 -4.45 -8.44 -4.47
CA THR A 4 -3.10 -7.88 -4.47
C THR A 4 -2.68 -7.60 -5.91
N ILE A 5 -2.10 -6.42 -6.17
CA ILE A 5 -1.77 -5.99 -7.52
C ILE A 5 -0.57 -5.04 -7.52
N ASN A 6 0.44 -5.37 -8.33
CA ASN A 6 1.47 -4.42 -8.73
C ASN A 6 0.91 -3.58 -9.89
N VAL A 7 0.82 -2.26 -9.72
CA VAL A 7 0.20 -1.37 -10.70
C VAL A 7 1.18 -0.78 -11.71
N HIS A 8 2.46 -1.15 -11.62
CA HIS A 8 3.53 -0.75 -12.52
C HIS A 8 3.63 0.78 -12.68
N ALA A 9 3.48 1.49 -11.57
CA ALA A 9 3.57 2.96 -11.51
C ALA A 9 2.68 3.66 -12.56
N TRP A 10 3.23 4.67 -13.24
CA TRP A 10 2.63 5.41 -14.36
C TRP A 10 3.31 5.03 -15.69
N LEU A 11 3.64 3.74 -15.90
CA LEU A 11 4.45 3.27 -17.02
C LEU A 11 3.67 2.50 -18.08
N GLU A 12 2.36 2.30 -17.85
CA GLU A 12 1.54 1.54 -18.79
C GLU A 12 1.05 2.39 -19.98
N GLU A 13 1.00 1.80 -21.15
CA GLU A 13 0.27 2.39 -22.26
C GLU A 13 -1.23 2.43 -21.94
N ASN A 14 -1.92 3.49 -22.38
CA ASN A 14 -3.34 3.71 -22.09
C ASN A 14 -3.68 3.68 -20.59
N GLN A 15 -2.81 4.28 -19.78
CA GLN A 15 -2.85 4.20 -18.33
C GLN A 15 -4.23 4.48 -17.74
N MET A 16 -4.90 5.55 -18.21
CA MET A 16 -6.23 5.92 -17.69
C MET A 16 -7.33 4.91 -18.05
N GLU A 17 -7.23 4.26 -19.21
CA GLU A 17 -8.14 3.18 -19.59
C GLU A 17 -7.96 1.96 -18.67
N LYS A 18 -6.72 1.60 -18.35
CA LYS A 18 -6.40 0.49 -17.43
C LYS A 18 -6.87 0.79 -16.00
N ILE A 19 -6.72 2.04 -15.54
CA ILE A 19 -7.27 2.48 -14.25
C ILE A 19 -8.80 2.37 -14.25
N ASP A 20 -9.46 2.75 -15.34
CA ASP A 20 -10.91 2.65 -15.47
C ASP A 20 -11.39 1.18 -15.46
N ILE A 21 -10.69 0.28 -16.14
CA ILE A 21 -10.96 -1.16 -16.12
C ILE A 21 -10.80 -1.71 -14.69
N LEU A 22 -9.73 -1.35 -14.00
CA LEU A 22 -9.48 -1.79 -12.63
C LEU A 22 -10.55 -1.24 -11.68
N ALA A 23 -10.95 0.01 -11.83
CA ALA A 23 -12.02 0.62 -11.02
C ALA A 23 -13.36 -0.10 -11.19
N ARG A 24 -13.75 -0.46 -12.43
CA ARG A 24 -14.96 -1.26 -12.69
C ARG A 24 -14.87 -2.64 -12.04
N ASP A 25 -13.74 -3.32 -12.18
CA ASP A 25 -13.53 -4.64 -11.57
C ASP A 25 -13.66 -4.58 -10.04
N ILE A 26 -13.10 -3.54 -9.43
CA ILE A 26 -13.22 -3.31 -7.99
C ILE A 26 -14.69 -3.08 -7.60
N ALA A 27 -15.40 -2.22 -8.31
CA ALA A 27 -16.81 -1.92 -8.05
C ALA A 27 -17.70 -3.18 -8.20
N GLU A 28 -17.49 -3.96 -9.26
CA GLU A 28 -18.25 -5.18 -9.53
C GLU A 28 -17.97 -6.29 -8.51
N LYS A 29 -16.70 -6.55 -8.23
CA LYS A 29 -16.29 -7.65 -7.34
C LYS A 29 -16.36 -7.30 -5.86
N GLN A 30 -16.41 -6.02 -5.52
CA GLN A 30 -16.48 -5.52 -4.15
C GLN A 30 -15.42 -6.15 -3.23
N TYR A 31 -14.15 -5.92 -3.56
CA TYR A 31 -13.05 -6.38 -2.72
C TYR A 31 -13.10 -5.70 -1.35
N ASP A 32 -12.82 -6.46 -0.31
CA ASP A 32 -12.77 -5.95 1.07
C ASP A 32 -11.48 -5.18 1.32
N VAL A 33 -10.36 -5.71 0.79
CA VAL A 33 -9.04 -5.10 0.90
C VAL A 33 -8.27 -5.27 -0.41
N ILE A 34 -7.55 -4.24 -0.80
CA ILE A 34 -6.71 -4.18 -2.00
C ILE A 34 -5.31 -3.76 -1.59
N ALA A 35 -4.34 -4.67 -1.67
CA ALA A 35 -2.92 -4.40 -1.42
C ALA A 35 -2.23 -4.05 -2.74
N MET A 36 -1.63 -2.86 -2.83
CA MET A 36 -1.08 -2.32 -4.07
C MET A 36 0.41 -2.04 -3.94
N GLN A 37 1.17 -2.38 -4.98
CA GLN A 37 2.60 -2.13 -5.08
C GLN A 37 2.90 -1.20 -6.26
N GLU A 38 4.04 -0.50 -6.21
CA GLU A 38 4.47 0.51 -7.18
C GLU A 38 3.47 1.66 -7.35
N VAL A 39 2.87 2.09 -6.24
CA VAL A 39 1.93 3.20 -6.20
C VAL A 39 2.71 4.51 -6.17
N ASN A 40 2.82 5.16 -7.32
CA ASN A 40 3.68 6.32 -7.52
C ASN A 40 2.92 7.64 -7.55
N GLN A 41 3.62 8.71 -7.16
CA GLN A 41 3.21 10.10 -7.31
C GLN A 41 4.40 10.99 -7.65
N LEU A 42 4.21 12.06 -8.42
CA LEU A 42 5.28 13.02 -8.68
C LEU A 42 5.66 13.78 -7.41
N MET A 43 6.97 13.88 -7.14
CA MET A 43 7.50 14.52 -5.91
C MET A 43 7.15 16.00 -5.79
N ASN A 44 6.97 16.69 -6.92
CA ASN A 44 6.75 18.13 -6.95
C ASN A 44 5.28 18.54 -7.07
N ASN A 45 4.35 17.57 -7.17
CA ASN A 45 2.93 17.86 -7.21
C ASN A 45 2.43 18.35 -5.84
N LYS A 46 1.33 19.09 -5.86
CA LYS A 46 0.69 19.60 -4.65
C LYS A 46 0.22 18.47 -3.74
N ILE A 47 0.42 18.62 -2.44
CA ILE A 47 -0.15 17.73 -1.41
C ILE A 47 -1.65 17.98 -1.34
N ILE A 48 -2.45 16.92 -1.37
CA ILE A 48 -3.91 16.95 -1.22
C ILE A 48 -4.29 16.75 0.25
N PHE A 49 -3.76 15.70 0.89
CA PHE A 49 -3.90 15.40 2.31
C PHE A 49 -2.77 14.48 2.76
N ASP A 50 -2.37 14.54 4.01
CA ASP A 50 -1.23 13.81 4.57
C ASP A 50 0.00 13.88 3.64
N ASP A 51 0.51 12.76 3.17
CA ASP A 51 1.61 12.67 2.19
C ASP A 51 1.12 12.39 0.76
N ILE A 52 -0.18 12.32 0.52
CA ILE A 52 -0.79 12.09 -0.79
C ILE A 52 -0.73 13.37 -1.63
N ARG A 53 -0.21 13.24 -2.84
CA ARG A 53 -0.09 14.34 -3.82
C ARG A 53 -1.05 14.14 -4.99
N GLU A 54 -1.35 15.24 -5.68
CA GLU A 54 -2.05 15.18 -6.97
C GLU A 54 -1.37 14.18 -7.89
N GLY A 55 -2.18 13.31 -8.53
CA GLY A 55 -1.66 12.23 -9.38
C GLY A 55 -1.06 11.05 -8.63
N ASN A 56 -1.28 10.89 -7.32
CA ASN A 56 -1.03 9.61 -6.66
C ASN A 56 -1.89 8.53 -7.32
N TYR A 57 -1.27 7.42 -7.72
CA TYR A 57 -1.98 6.38 -8.49
C TYR A 57 -3.20 5.83 -7.74
N ALA A 58 -3.06 5.52 -6.45
CA ALA A 58 -4.16 4.99 -5.65
C ALA A 58 -5.28 6.01 -5.47
N TRP A 59 -4.93 7.30 -5.34
CA TRP A 59 -5.92 8.38 -5.25
C TRP A 59 -6.70 8.53 -6.56
N VAL A 60 -6.01 8.56 -7.72
CA VAL A 60 -6.64 8.62 -9.04
C VAL A 60 -7.55 7.41 -9.29
N LEU A 61 -7.13 6.21 -8.81
CA LEU A 61 -7.97 5.02 -8.87
C LEU A 61 -9.26 5.21 -8.03
N LEU A 62 -9.16 5.76 -6.82
CA LEU A 62 -10.33 6.03 -5.97
C LEU A 62 -11.27 7.06 -6.59
N GLU A 63 -10.75 8.16 -7.14
CA GLU A 63 -11.57 9.15 -7.86
C GLU A 63 -12.27 8.51 -9.07
N THR A 64 -11.60 7.59 -9.77
CA THR A 64 -12.19 6.87 -10.90
C THR A 64 -13.25 5.87 -10.43
N LEU A 65 -13.02 5.20 -9.32
CA LEU A 65 -13.93 4.22 -8.72
C LEU A 65 -15.28 4.82 -8.33
N GLN A 66 -15.32 6.10 -7.89
CA GLN A 66 -16.55 6.82 -7.56
C GLN A 66 -17.53 6.94 -8.73
N LYS A 67 -17.10 6.71 -9.98
CA LYS A 67 -17.99 6.66 -11.15
C LYS A 67 -18.85 5.39 -11.17
N TYR A 68 -18.46 4.35 -10.44
CA TYR A 68 -19.02 3.01 -10.53
C TYR A 68 -19.66 2.51 -9.24
N THR A 69 -19.41 3.16 -8.11
CA THR A 69 -19.97 2.78 -6.81
C THR A 69 -20.07 3.97 -5.87
N ASP A 70 -21.10 3.98 -5.04
CA ASP A 70 -21.25 4.93 -3.93
C ASP A 70 -20.60 4.44 -2.64
N THR A 71 -19.91 3.29 -2.68
CA THR A 71 -19.20 2.74 -1.52
C THR A 71 -17.99 3.61 -1.18
N ASP A 72 -17.89 4.02 0.08
CA ASP A 72 -16.70 4.70 0.58
C ASP A 72 -15.52 3.74 0.65
N TYR A 73 -14.35 4.22 0.21
CA TYR A 73 -13.09 3.52 0.33
C TYR A 73 -12.08 4.36 1.10
N TYR A 74 -11.28 3.72 1.91
CA TYR A 74 -10.20 4.30 2.71
C TYR A 74 -8.86 3.90 2.11
N LEU A 75 -7.88 4.80 2.18
CA LEU A 75 -6.55 4.64 1.61
C LEU A 75 -5.49 4.89 2.69
N HIS A 76 -4.54 3.95 2.82
CA HIS A 76 -3.27 4.17 3.49
C HIS A 76 -2.13 3.91 2.50
N TRP A 77 -1.25 4.90 2.31
CA TRP A 77 -0.11 4.87 1.39
C TRP A 77 1.15 5.36 2.07
N SER A 78 2.28 4.77 1.74
CA SER A 78 3.57 5.26 2.21
C SER A 78 4.65 5.17 1.16
N ASN A 79 5.54 6.18 1.13
CA ASN A 79 6.67 6.26 0.22
C ASN A 79 7.81 5.34 0.66
N SER A 80 8.24 4.41 -0.19
CA SER A 80 9.39 3.54 0.05
C SER A 80 10.70 4.19 -0.37
N HIS A 81 10.75 4.71 -1.58
CA HIS A 81 11.94 5.33 -2.15
C HIS A 81 11.61 6.27 -3.33
N ILE A 82 12.62 6.99 -3.80
CA ILE A 82 12.50 7.80 -5.01
C ILE A 82 12.75 6.91 -6.23
N GLY A 83 11.72 6.74 -7.06
CA GLY A 83 11.79 6.03 -8.33
C GLY A 83 12.03 6.99 -9.51
N PHE A 84 12.84 6.57 -10.49
CA PHE A 84 13.13 7.33 -11.71
C PHE A 84 13.58 8.79 -11.49
N GLY A 85 14.10 9.13 -10.32
CA GLY A 85 14.54 10.47 -9.96
C GLY A 85 13.43 11.54 -9.85
N LYS A 86 12.16 11.16 -9.99
CA LYS A 86 11.03 12.11 -10.01
C LYS A 86 9.77 11.67 -9.26
N TYR A 87 9.64 10.37 -8.96
CA TYR A 87 8.49 9.83 -8.26
C TYR A 87 8.81 9.47 -6.81
N ASN A 88 7.90 9.76 -5.90
CA ASN A 88 7.79 9.00 -4.67
C ASN A 88 7.11 7.68 -5.04
N GLU A 89 7.84 6.58 -4.96
CA GLU A 89 7.35 5.24 -5.22
C GLU A 89 7.05 4.53 -3.91
N GLY A 90 5.84 4.02 -3.77
CA GLY A 90 5.37 3.45 -2.53
C GLY A 90 4.48 2.24 -2.69
N VAL A 91 3.89 1.86 -1.56
CA VAL A 91 2.89 0.82 -1.43
C VAL A 91 1.63 1.38 -0.80
N ALA A 92 0.49 0.78 -1.09
CA ALA A 92 -0.78 1.23 -0.55
C ALA A 92 -1.66 0.05 -0.14
N VAL A 93 -2.59 0.32 0.77
CA VAL A 93 -3.76 -0.53 1.01
C VAL A 93 -5.01 0.32 0.87
N ILE A 94 -5.95 -0.17 0.08
CA ILE A 94 -7.29 0.39 -0.08
C ILE A 94 -8.29 -0.60 0.53
N THR A 95 -9.29 -0.11 1.24
CA THR A 95 -10.34 -0.94 1.83
C THR A 95 -11.67 -0.21 1.86
N ARG A 96 -12.78 -0.95 1.73
CA ARG A 96 -14.15 -0.45 1.95
C ARG A 96 -14.60 -0.50 3.40
N HIS A 97 -13.75 -1.00 4.31
CA HIS A 97 -14.02 -1.05 5.74
C HIS A 97 -13.31 0.10 6.44
N LYS A 98 -13.92 0.64 7.49
CA LYS A 98 -13.28 1.68 8.29
C LYS A 98 -11.97 1.17 8.90
N ILE A 99 -10.89 1.89 8.66
CA ILE A 99 -9.58 1.57 9.23
C ILE A 99 -9.59 1.89 10.72
N LYS A 100 -9.18 0.92 11.56
CA LYS A 100 -9.05 1.06 13.02
C LYS A 100 -7.66 1.49 13.43
N ALA A 101 -6.65 1.00 12.71
CA ALA A 101 -5.25 1.33 12.95
C ALA A 101 -4.47 1.22 11.64
N GLU A 102 -3.44 2.03 11.53
CA GLU A 102 -2.49 2.09 10.44
C GLU A 102 -1.08 1.94 10.99
N ASP A 103 -0.20 1.28 10.24
CA ASP A 103 1.23 1.21 10.56
C ASP A 103 2.05 1.20 9.28
N GLU A 104 3.28 1.73 9.36
CA GLU A 104 4.25 1.71 8.29
C GLU A 104 5.66 1.54 8.85
N PHE A 105 6.48 0.76 8.20
CA PHE A 105 7.85 0.52 8.63
C PHE A 105 8.75 0.07 7.48
N TYR A 106 10.04 0.32 7.60
CA TYR A 106 11.02 -0.27 6.71
C TYR A 106 11.31 -1.72 7.11
N CYS A 107 11.19 -2.65 6.17
CA CYS A 107 11.61 -4.04 6.37
C CYS A 107 13.08 -4.26 5.98
N THR A 108 13.70 -3.30 5.29
CA THR A 108 15.06 -3.33 4.78
C THR A 108 16.07 -2.71 5.75
N PHE A 109 17.35 -3.04 5.57
CA PHE A 109 18.45 -2.37 6.26
C PHE A 109 18.51 -0.88 5.86
N ALA A 110 18.37 -0.60 4.57
CA ALA A 110 18.22 0.76 4.07
C ALA A 110 16.87 1.34 4.51
N GLN A 111 16.89 2.51 5.14
CA GLN A 111 15.71 3.20 5.69
C GLN A 111 15.60 4.65 5.19
N SER A 112 16.06 4.90 3.98
CA SER A 112 16.03 6.22 3.39
C SER A 112 15.31 6.20 2.04
N VAL A 113 14.39 7.12 1.83
CA VAL A 113 13.71 7.29 0.53
C VAL A 113 14.67 7.58 -0.64
N ARG A 114 15.93 7.96 -0.35
CA ARG A 114 16.96 8.19 -1.37
C ARG A 114 17.67 6.90 -1.79
N THR A 115 17.40 5.78 -1.14
CA THR A 115 18.03 4.49 -1.42
C THR A 115 17.04 3.59 -2.14
N ILE A 116 17.36 3.23 -3.38
CA ILE A 116 16.46 2.45 -4.24
C ILE A 116 16.08 1.07 -3.69
N SER A 117 16.94 0.47 -2.87
CA SER A 117 16.68 -0.82 -2.22
C SER A 117 15.86 -0.68 -0.92
N ALA A 118 15.56 0.52 -0.45
CA ALA A 118 14.70 0.71 0.71
C ALA A 118 13.26 0.25 0.38
N ARG A 119 12.69 -0.60 1.25
CA ARG A 119 11.34 -1.13 1.11
C ARG A 119 10.54 -0.83 2.37
N ARG A 120 9.48 -0.07 2.18
CA ARG A 120 8.50 0.21 3.23
C ARG A 120 7.30 -0.71 3.08
N ILE A 121 6.81 -1.20 4.18
CA ILE A 121 5.59 -1.98 4.28
C ILE A 121 4.53 -1.06 4.88
N VAL A 122 3.30 -1.13 4.39
CA VAL A 122 2.15 -0.51 5.04
C VAL A 122 1.20 -1.59 5.52
N SER A 123 0.56 -1.36 6.66
CA SER A 123 -0.51 -2.21 7.14
C SER A 123 -1.71 -1.40 7.61
N ILE A 124 -2.87 -2.02 7.53
CA ILE A 124 -4.12 -1.53 8.11
C ILE A 124 -4.75 -2.63 8.95
N THR A 125 -5.42 -2.23 10.04
CA THR A 125 -6.30 -3.11 10.81
C THR A 125 -7.75 -2.69 10.56
N ILE A 126 -8.58 -3.65 10.17
CA ILE A 126 -10.03 -3.48 10.03
C ILE A 126 -10.77 -4.45 10.94
N ASN A 127 -12.01 -4.11 11.31
CA ASN A 127 -12.92 -5.08 11.92
C ASN A 127 -13.69 -5.80 10.81
N TYR A 128 -13.50 -7.10 10.71
CA TYR A 128 -14.23 -7.94 9.76
C TYR A 128 -15.01 -9.02 10.52
N GLU A 129 -16.32 -8.97 10.44
CA GLU A 129 -17.22 -9.92 11.13
C GLU A 129 -16.93 -10.05 12.64
N GLY A 130 -16.63 -8.94 13.30
CA GLY A 130 -16.36 -8.91 14.74
C GLY A 130 -14.92 -9.25 15.13
N GLN A 131 -14.05 -9.54 14.16
CA GLN A 131 -12.64 -9.82 14.40
C GLN A 131 -11.76 -8.71 13.81
N ASP A 132 -10.73 -8.30 14.56
CA ASP A 132 -9.73 -7.38 14.06
C ASP A 132 -8.69 -8.13 13.25
N ILE A 133 -8.61 -7.81 11.95
CA ILE A 133 -7.69 -8.44 11.01
C ILE A 133 -6.74 -7.38 10.46
N GLU A 134 -5.45 -7.69 10.48
CA GLU A 134 -4.40 -6.83 9.94
C GLU A 134 -3.98 -7.30 8.54
N PHE A 135 -3.93 -6.36 7.59
CA PHE A 135 -3.53 -6.60 6.20
C PHE A 135 -2.30 -5.78 5.86
N TYR A 136 -1.38 -6.40 5.12
CA TYR A 136 -0.10 -5.80 4.74
C TYR A 136 0.02 -5.69 3.23
N SER A 137 0.53 -4.56 2.73
CA SER A 137 1.03 -4.43 1.36
C SER A 137 2.55 -4.41 1.38
N CYS A 138 3.13 -5.35 0.66
CA CYS A 138 4.58 -5.59 0.61
C CYS A 138 5.08 -5.57 -0.82
N HIS A 139 6.16 -4.80 -1.08
CA HIS A 139 6.93 -4.86 -2.32
C HIS A 139 8.39 -5.10 -1.99
N MET A 140 8.84 -6.35 -2.10
CA MET A 140 10.17 -6.76 -1.68
C MET A 140 11.21 -6.54 -2.77
N ASN A 141 12.50 -6.49 -2.38
CA ASN A 141 13.61 -6.57 -3.31
C ASN A 141 13.69 -7.97 -3.93
N LEU A 142 14.37 -8.07 -5.08
CA LEU A 142 14.65 -9.37 -5.69
C LEU A 142 15.56 -10.21 -4.78
N PRO A 143 15.48 -11.55 -4.82
CA PRO A 143 16.27 -12.44 -3.96
C PRO A 143 17.79 -12.27 -4.08
N ASN A 144 18.27 -11.77 -5.22
CA ASN A 144 19.69 -11.55 -5.51
C ASN A 144 20.13 -10.08 -5.32
N CYS A 145 19.39 -9.29 -4.57
CA CYS A 145 19.78 -7.92 -4.24
C CYS A 145 21.05 -7.94 -3.39
N GLU A 146 22.15 -7.36 -3.90
CA GLU A 146 23.45 -7.37 -3.23
C GLU A 146 23.49 -6.58 -1.91
N THR A 147 22.62 -5.56 -1.80
CA THR A 147 22.59 -4.63 -0.66
C THR A 147 21.57 -5.02 0.40
N GLU A 148 20.71 -6.00 0.13
CA GLU A 148 19.62 -6.41 1.01
C GLU A 148 19.50 -7.94 1.08
N ASP A 149 19.30 -8.45 2.26
CA ASP A 149 19.03 -9.86 2.51
C ASP A 149 17.51 -10.07 2.65
N MET A 150 16.90 -10.70 1.65
CA MET A 150 15.46 -10.95 1.65
C MET A 150 15.01 -11.78 2.88
N GLY A 151 15.82 -12.74 3.34
CA GLY A 151 15.49 -13.54 4.52
C GLY A 151 15.39 -12.68 5.79
N LYS A 152 16.31 -11.73 5.96
CA LYS A 152 16.26 -10.76 7.07
C LYS A 152 15.09 -9.81 6.94
N ASN A 153 14.78 -9.36 5.73
CA ASN A 153 13.66 -8.48 5.47
C ASN A 153 12.33 -9.16 5.82
N ILE A 154 12.15 -10.43 5.41
CA ILE A 154 10.99 -11.25 5.79
C ILE A 154 10.94 -11.45 7.32
N GLN A 155 12.06 -11.72 7.97
CA GLN A 155 12.10 -11.88 9.43
C GLN A 155 11.69 -10.59 10.15
N THR A 156 12.05 -9.42 9.61
CA THR A 156 11.62 -8.12 10.13
C THR A 156 10.10 -7.98 10.09
N ILE A 157 9.47 -8.37 8.98
CA ILE A 157 8.01 -8.37 8.85
C ILE A 157 7.37 -9.32 9.85
N LEU A 158 7.87 -10.56 9.94
CA LEU A 158 7.34 -11.56 10.88
C LEU A 158 7.45 -11.13 12.34
N ASN A 159 8.57 -10.54 12.74
CA ASN A 159 8.74 -10.00 14.09
C ASN A 159 7.74 -8.87 14.38
N ARG A 160 7.47 -8.02 13.40
CA ARG A 160 6.50 -6.93 13.55
C ARG A 160 5.09 -7.46 13.75
N THR A 161 4.66 -8.42 12.91
CA THR A 161 3.32 -9.04 13.01
C THR A 161 3.11 -9.76 14.34
N GLN A 162 4.13 -10.49 14.82
CA GLN A 162 4.06 -11.17 16.12
C GLN A 162 3.92 -10.20 17.29
N ASN A 163 4.68 -9.10 17.27
CA ASN A 163 4.60 -8.08 18.32
C ASN A 163 3.25 -7.36 18.35
N ASN A 164 2.63 -7.12 17.21
CA ASN A 164 1.30 -6.55 17.12
C ASN A 164 0.24 -7.49 17.71
N ASN A 165 0.31 -8.79 17.41
CA ASN A 165 -0.58 -9.79 17.99
C ASN A 165 -0.46 -9.88 19.52
N LEU A 166 0.75 -9.78 20.08
CA LEU A 166 0.99 -9.80 21.54
C LEU A 166 0.44 -8.53 22.22
N LYS A 167 0.49 -7.37 21.58
CA LYS A 167 -0.11 -6.13 22.11
C LYS A 167 -1.63 -6.22 22.14
N ASN A 168 -2.24 -6.76 21.09
CA ASN A 168 -3.69 -6.93 21.01
C ASN A 168 -4.22 -7.94 22.05
N GLN A 169 -3.46 -8.98 22.39
CA GLN A 169 -3.83 -9.93 23.46
C GLN A 169 -3.76 -9.33 24.86
N LYS A 170 -2.86 -8.37 25.11
CA LYS A 170 -2.72 -7.72 26.44
C LYS A 170 -3.79 -6.67 26.75
N CYS A 171 -4.54 -6.21 25.74
CA CYS A 171 -5.64 -5.26 25.97
C CYS A 171 -6.95 -5.92 26.43
N TRP A 172 -7.00 -7.24 26.58
CA TRP A 172 -8.19 -8.02 26.98
C TRP A 172 -8.01 -8.81 28.28
N SER A 173 -6.96 -8.49 29.07
CA SER A 173 -6.70 -9.10 30.39
C SER A 173 -6.90 -8.11 31.52
#